data_e7b3aae5a5e91d3914cb58f677838e82
#
_entry.id   e7b3aae5a5e91d3914cb58f677838e82
#
_cell.length_a   1.000
_cell.length_b   1.000
_cell.length_c   1.000
_cell.angle_alpha   90.00
_cell.angle_beta   90.00
_cell.angle_gamma   90.00
#
_symmetry.space_group_name_H-M   'P 1'
#
loop_
_entity.id
_entity.type
_entity.pdbx_description
1 polymer ?
#
loop_
_entity_poly.entity_id
_entity_poly.type
_entity_poly.pdbx_seq_one_letter_code
_entity_poly.pdbx_strand_id
1 'polypeptide(L)'
;VILALVLAAAGLLLLLGLASARSLLLMVNVTGESMLPAFRPGSRLLVLRTPPGRPRAGAVVVFRLPRTEPVAEAVPPKPLLVKRVAARGGDPVPGAVLHTVGARPGDRVPEGSLVLLADNADTAVAGDDSRAWGYVPQCAVVGMVVSCAGRGIRTDP
;
A
#
# COMPACT_ATOMS: atom_id res chain seq x y z
N VAL A 1 -16.57 -20.72 41.72
CA VAL A 1 -15.99 -21.45 40.61
C VAL A 1 -16.47 -20.91 39.27
N ILE A 2 -17.79 -20.83 39.02
CA ILE A 2 -18.36 -20.39 37.75
C ILE A 2 -17.95 -18.95 37.40
N LEU A 3 -18.01 -18.01 38.35
CA LEU A 3 -17.59 -16.61 38.11
C LEU A 3 -16.10 -16.51 37.74
N ALA A 4 -15.23 -17.28 38.38
CA ALA A 4 -13.82 -17.30 38.04
C ALA A 4 -13.56 -17.84 36.62
N LEU A 5 -14.28 -18.87 36.20
CA LEU A 5 -14.21 -19.41 34.83
C LEU A 5 -14.69 -18.41 33.79
N VAL A 6 -15.78 -17.69 34.06
CA VAL A 6 -16.32 -16.64 33.16
C VAL A 6 -15.31 -15.52 33.01
N LEU A 7 -14.72 -15.03 34.10
CA LEU A 7 -13.70 -13.97 34.06
C LEU A 7 -12.43 -14.41 33.32
N ALA A 8 -11.99 -15.66 33.53
CA ALA A 8 -10.84 -16.21 32.82
C ALA A 8 -11.11 -16.32 31.30
N ALA A 9 -12.31 -16.80 30.92
CA ALA A 9 -12.70 -16.89 29.51
C ALA A 9 -12.80 -15.49 28.84
N ALA A 10 -13.37 -14.50 29.54
CA ALA A 10 -13.44 -13.13 29.06
C ALA A 10 -12.04 -12.51 28.89
N GLY A 11 -11.14 -12.73 29.83
CA GLY A 11 -9.76 -12.28 29.75
C GLY A 11 -9.00 -12.91 28.57
N LEU A 12 -9.17 -14.21 28.36
CA LEU A 12 -8.58 -14.92 27.22
C LEU A 12 -9.10 -14.39 25.89
N LEU A 13 -10.40 -14.20 25.74
CA LEU A 13 -11.02 -13.63 24.52
C LEU A 13 -10.49 -12.20 24.25
N LEU A 14 -10.34 -11.38 25.29
CA LEU A 14 -9.77 -10.04 25.15
C LEU A 14 -8.31 -10.11 24.66
N LEU A 15 -7.49 -10.97 25.26
CA LEU A 15 -6.09 -11.15 24.86
C LEU A 15 -5.98 -11.65 23.41
N LEU A 16 -6.78 -12.61 23.00
CA LEU A 16 -6.85 -13.11 21.62
C LEU A 16 -7.29 -12.01 20.67
N GLY A 17 -8.27 -11.20 21.05
CA GLY A 17 -8.74 -10.05 20.26
C GLY A 17 -7.63 -9.00 20.08
N LEU A 18 -6.92 -8.65 21.14
CA LEU A 18 -5.77 -7.72 21.07
C LEU A 18 -4.63 -8.26 20.21
N ALA A 19 -4.30 -9.54 20.35
CA ALA A 19 -3.24 -10.18 19.56
C ALA A 19 -3.61 -10.18 18.07
N SER A 20 -4.86 -10.50 17.74
CA SER A 20 -5.36 -10.44 16.37
C SER A 20 -5.34 -9.03 15.80
N ALA A 21 -5.77 -8.01 16.56
CA ALA A 21 -5.72 -6.62 16.15
C ALA A 21 -4.28 -6.16 15.87
N ARG A 22 -3.31 -6.56 16.68
CA ARG A 22 -1.89 -6.25 16.46
C ARG A 22 -1.33 -6.89 15.20
N SER A 23 -1.76 -8.08 14.84
CA SER A 23 -1.32 -8.77 13.62
C SER A 23 -1.82 -8.09 12.34
N LEU A 24 -2.92 -7.33 12.42
CA LEU A 24 -3.50 -6.58 11.32
C LEU A 24 -2.84 -5.21 11.10
N LEU A 25 -2.06 -4.73 12.05
CA LEU A 25 -1.42 -3.43 11.96
C LEU A 25 0.07 -3.56 11.70
N LEU A 26 0.59 -2.71 10.82
CA LEU A 26 2.00 -2.60 10.50
C LEU A 26 2.40 -1.12 10.57
N MET A 27 3.55 -0.84 11.18
CA MET A 27 4.12 0.50 11.17
C MET A 27 5.24 0.57 10.13
N VAL A 28 5.17 1.55 9.23
CA VAL A 28 6.14 1.77 8.14
C VAL A 28 6.72 3.16 8.27
N ASN A 29 8.04 3.28 8.24
CA ASN A 29 8.73 4.57 8.19
C ASN A 29 8.94 5.00 6.74
N VAL A 30 8.60 6.23 6.42
CA VAL A 30 8.86 6.84 5.11
C VAL A 30 10.31 7.30 5.06
N THR A 31 11.07 6.82 4.08
CA THR A 31 12.48 7.20 3.88
C THR A 31 12.71 8.04 2.64
N GLY A 32 11.82 7.96 1.64
CA GLY A 32 11.91 8.68 0.38
C GLY A 32 11.02 9.92 0.31
N GLU A 33 11.18 10.71 -0.73
CA GLU A 33 10.44 11.94 -1.00
C GLU A 33 9.30 11.78 -2.02
N SER A 34 9.12 10.56 -2.53
CA SER A 34 8.16 10.27 -3.61
C SER A 34 6.69 10.53 -3.24
N MET A 35 6.38 10.65 -1.95
CA MET A 35 5.03 10.91 -1.45
C MET A 35 4.88 12.33 -0.90
N LEU A 36 5.80 13.24 -1.18
CA LEU A 36 5.61 14.67 -0.90
C LEU A 36 4.50 15.27 -1.78
N PRO A 37 3.71 16.21 -1.29
CA PRO A 37 3.75 16.78 0.08
C PRO A 37 2.98 15.95 1.12
N ALA A 38 2.28 14.87 0.71
CA ALA A 38 1.40 14.12 1.60
C ALA A 38 2.15 13.47 2.78
N PHE A 39 3.32 12.90 2.52
CA PHE A 39 4.17 12.30 3.56
C PHE A 39 5.61 12.76 3.41
N ARG A 40 6.20 13.20 4.52
CA ARG A 40 7.61 13.62 4.57
C ARG A 40 8.50 12.45 4.98
N PRO A 41 9.78 12.45 4.57
CA PRO A 41 10.77 11.54 5.13
C PRO A 41 10.77 11.58 6.66
N GLY A 42 10.85 10.42 7.31
CA GLY A 42 10.74 10.27 8.77
C GLY A 42 9.30 10.14 9.29
N SER A 43 8.27 10.33 8.47
CA SER A 43 6.88 10.07 8.86
C SER A 43 6.66 8.59 9.16
N ARG A 44 5.84 8.28 10.18
CA ARG A 44 5.42 6.93 10.53
C ARG A 44 4.00 6.69 10.06
N LEU A 45 3.84 5.73 9.18
CA LEU A 45 2.53 5.35 8.64
C LEU A 45 1.99 4.15 9.40
N LEU A 46 0.75 4.27 9.88
CA LEU A 46 -0.01 3.15 10.38
C LEU A 46 -0.72 2.49 9.18
N VAL A 47 -0.40 1.25 8.94
CA VAL A 47 -0.86 0.47 7.80
C VAL A 47 -1.74 -0.65 8.30
N LEU A 48 -2.96 -0.73 7.80
CA LEU A 48 -3.83 -1.86 8.02
C LEU A 48 -3.48 -2.94 6.98
N ARG A 49 -2.97 -4.06 7.45
CA ARG A 49 -2.81 -5.26 6.63
C ARG A 49 -4.20 -5.74 6.26
N THR A 50 -4.58 -5.54 5.03
CA THR A 50 -5.83 -6.09 4.53
C THR A 50 -5.55 -7.35 3.73
N PRO A 51 -6.39 -8.39 3.85
CA PRO A 51 -6.48 -9.39 2.80
C PRO A 51 -6.69 -8.61 1.48
N PRO A 52 -6.30 -9.13 0.31
CA PRO A 52 -6.30 -8.40 -0.95
C PRO A 52 -7.71 -7.91 -1.32
N GLY A 53 -8.22 -6.95 -0.54
CA GLY A 53 -9.38 -6.14 -0.86
C GLY A 53 -8.98 -5.16 -1.97
N ARG A 54 -9.90 -4.83 -2.85
CA ARG A 54 -9.67 -3.87 -3.93
C ARG A 54 -9.40 -2.48 -3.33
N PRO A 55 -8.15 -1.98 -3.28
CA PRO A 55 -7.90 -0.63 -2.82
C PRO A 55 -8.61 0.35 -3.74
N ARG A 56 -9.21 1.39 -3.15
CA ARG A 56 -9.93 2.42 -3.93
C ARG A 56 -8.93 3.37 -4.59
N ALA A 57 -9.30 3.95 -5.72
CA ALA A 57 -8.56 5.08 -6.28
C ALA A 57 -8.43 6.20 -5.23
N GLY A 58 -7.27 6.84 -5.17
CA GLY A 58 -6.90 7.82 -4.15
C GLY A 58 -6.30 7.22 -2.87
N ALA A 59 -6.53 5.95 -2.55
CA ALA A 59 -5.94 5.31 -1.37
C ALA A 59 -4.41 5.24 -1.47
N VAL A 60 -3.72 5.39 -0.33
CA VAL A 60 -2.28 5.14 -0.26
C VAL A 60 -2.05 3.72 0.21
N VAL A 61 -1.24 2.99 -0.54
CA VAL A 61 -0.94 1.58 -0.28
C VAL A 61 0.54 1.37 -0.01
N VAL A 62 0.82 0.40 0.83
CA VAL A 62 2.15 -0.17 1.02
C VAL A 62 2.19 -1.48 0.25
N PHE A 63 3.17 -1.64 -0.59
CA PHE A 63 3.28 -2.81 -1.47
C PHE A 63 4.74 -3.23 -1.64
N ARG A 64 4.93 -4.38 -2.25
CA ARG A 64 6.24 -4.92 -2.58
C ARG A 64 6.24 -5.32 -4.06
N LEU A 65 7.13 -4.73 -4.85
CA LEU A 65 7.23 -5.11 -6.25
C LEU A 65 7.52 -6.60 -6.39
N PRO A 66 6.79 -7.32 -7.24
CA PRO A 66 7.11 -8.69 -7.58
C PRO A 66 8.56 -8.79 -8.10
N ARG A 67 9.20 -9.90 -7.82
CA ARG A 67 10.48 -10.21 -8.46
C ARG A 67 10.21 -10.83 -9.81
N THR A 68 10.86 -10.31 -10.84
CA THR A 68 10.80 -10.85 -12.20
C THR A 68 11.80 -11.96 -12.45
N GLU A 69 12.81 -12.07 -11.57
CA GLU A 69 13.88 -13.07 -11.70
C GLU A 69 13.74 -14.15 -10.63
N PRO A 70 14.04 -15.43 -10.98
CA PRO A 70 14.16 -16.50 -10.00
C PRO A 70 15.32 -16.19 -9.05
N VAL A 71 15.04 -16.16 -7.76
CA VAL A 71 15.98 -15.71 -6.74
C VAL A 71 16.78 -16.88 -6.22
N ALA A 72 18.12 -16.77 -6.26
CA ALA A 72 18.98 -17.53 -5.36
C ALA A 72 18.65 -17.16 -3.90
N GLU A 73 18.66 -18.12 -3.01
CA GLU A 73 18.13 -18.09 -1.63
C GLU A 73 18.66 -16.96 -0.71
N ALA A 74 19.69 -16.22 -1.16
CA ALA A 74 20.45 -15.24 -0.35
C ALA A 74 20.10 -13.76 -0.60
N VAL A 75 19.08 -13.44 -1.43
CA VAL A 75 18.77 -12.03 -1.75
C VAL A 75 17.72 -11.49 -0.78
N PRO A 76 18.00 -10.39 -0.05
CA PRO A 76 17.03 -9.80 0.88
C PRO A 76 15.73 -9.44 0.17
N PRO A 77 14.58 -9.49 0.89
CA PRO A 77 13.29 -9.13 0.32
C PRO A 77 13.34 -7.68 -0.18
N LYS A 78 12.70 -7.41 -1.34
CA LYS A 78 12.58 -6.03 -1.84
C LYS A 78 11.96 -5.12 -0.76
N PRO A 79 12.41 -3.87 -0.66
CA PRO A 79 11.87 -2.92 0.30
C PRO A 79 10.37 -2.71 0.10
N LEU A 80 9.70 -2.32 1.18
CA LEU A 80 8.31 -1.86 1.11
C LEU A 80 8.29 -0.47 0.45
N LEU A 81 7.39 -0.30 -0.50
CA LEU A 81 7.17 0.96 -1.20
C LEU A 81 5.81 1.53 -0.83
N VAL A 82 5.71 2.85 -0.85
CA VAL A 82 4.47 3.58 -0.55
C VAL A 82 4.11 4.40 -1.77
N LYS A 83 2.91 4.21 -2.32
CA LYS A 83 2.40 4.95 -3.49
C LYS A 83 0.90 5.14 -3.37
N ARG A 84 0.36 6.06 -4.17
CA ARG A 84 -1.07 6.29 -4.28
C ARG A 84 -1.67 5.48 -5.43
N VAL A 85 -2.83 4.89 -5.19
CA VAL A 85 -3.62 4.21 -6.22
C VAL A 85 -4.24 5.27 -7.14
N ALA A 86 -3.74 5.37 -8.36
CA ALA A 86 -4.30 6.26 -9.38
C ALA A 86 -5.49 5.61 -10.11
N ALA A 87 -5.40 4.31 -10.35
CA ALA A 87 -6.47 3.53 -10.96
C ALA A 87 -6.36 2.04 -10.55
N ARG A 88 -7.47 1.33 -10.61
CA ARG A 88 -7.59 -0.11 -10.31
C ARG A 88 -8.25 -0.83 -11.48
N GLY A 89 -8.29 -2.15 -11.42
CA GLY A 89 -8.99 -2.98 -12.41
C GLY A 89 -10.41 -2.47 -12.69
N GLY A 90 -10.70 -2.28 -13.97
CA GLY A 90 -11.95 -1.70 -14.48
C GLY A 90 -11.98 -0.18 -14.63
N ASP A 91 -11.11 0.57 -13.95
CA ASP A 91 -11.00 2.03 -14.10
C ASP A 91 -10.34 2.40 -15.44
N PRO A 92 -10.57 3.60 -16.01
CA PRO A 92 -9.82 4.08 -17.17
C PRO A 92 -8.31 4.14 -16.86
N VAL A 93 -7.49 3.81 -17.86
CA VAL A 93 -6.02 3.90 -17.74
C VAL A 93 -5.63 5.38 -17.69
N PRO A 94 -4.91 5.82 -16.63
CA PRO A 94 -4.43 7.19 -16.52
C PRO A 94 -3.47 7.56 -17.65
N GLY A 95 -3.61 8.78 -18.19
CA GLY A 95 -2.76 9.29 -19.28
C GLY A 95 -1.27 9.17 -19.03
N ALA A 96 -0.86 9.30 -17.75
CA ALA A 96 0.55 9.25 -17.33
C ALA A 96 1.23 7.89 -17.58
N VAL A 97 0.47 6.80 -17.76
CA VAL A 97 1.02 5.44 -17.92
C VAL A 97 0.69 4.81 -19.28
N LEU A 98 -0.11 5.46 -20.12
CA LEU A 98 -0.57 4.90 -21.41
C LEU A 98 0.58 4.35 -22.25
N HIS A 99 1.65 5.12 -22.40
CA HIS A 99 2.82 4.71 -23.18
C HIS A 99 3.51 3.48 -22.57
N THR A 100 3.68 3.48 -21.27
CA THR A 100 4.40 2.40 -20.55
C THR A 100 3.67 1.07 -20.64
N VAL A 101 2.33 1.09 -20.60
CA VAL A 101 1.51 -0.13 -20.64
C VAL A 101 1.02 -0.48 -22.04
N GLY A 102 1.36 0.33 -23.05
CA GLY A 102 0.92 0.14 -24.43
C GLY A 102 -0.60 0.30 -24.62
N ALA A 103 -1.27 1.07 -23.74
CA ALA A 103 -2.70 1.30 -23.77
C ALA A 103 -3.07 2.55 -24.59
N ARG A 104 -4.32 2.62 -25.04
CA ARG A 104 -4.90 3.77 -25.72
C ARG A 104 -5.79 4.57 -24.78
N PRO A 105 -6.02 5.87 -25.06
CA PRO A 105 -7.02 6.64 -24.32
C PRO A 105 -8.39 5.94 -24.35
N GLY A 106 -8.98 5.73 -23.18
CA GLY A 106 -10.25 5.02 -23.01
C GLY A 106 -10.13 3.54 -22.66
N ASP A 107 -8.95 2.93 -22.80
CA ASP A 107 -8.71 1.57 -22.34
C ASP A 107 -8.84 1.48 -20.80
N ARG A 108 -9.13 0.28 -20.32
CA ARG A 108 -9.32 0.03 -18.89
C ARG A 108 -8.17 -0.76 -18.32
N VAL A 109 -7.86 -0.46 -17.05
CA VAL A 109 -6.89 -1.22 -16.25
C VAL A 109 -7.37 -2.67 -16.15
N PRO A 110 -6.52 -3.65 -16.44
CA PRO A 110 -6.86 -5.07 -16.30
C PRO A 110 -7.31 -5.44 -14.88
N GLU A 111 -8.26 -6.36 -14.75
CA GLU A 111 -8.69 -6.87 -13.45
C GLU A 111 -7.51 -7.46 -12.67
N GLY A 112 -7.50 -7.23 -11.36
CA GLY A 112 -6.41 -7.65 -10.49
C GLY A 112 -5.15 -6.79 -10.58
N SER A 113 -5.17 -5.72 -11.36
CA SER A 113 -4.06 -4.78 -11.54
C SER A 113 -4.37 -3.40 -10.94
N LEU A 114 -3.31 -2.69 -10.61
CA LEU A 114 -3.32 -1.33 -10.08
C LEU A 114 -2.36 -0.46 -10.89
N VAL A 115 -2.68 0.83 -10.97
CA VAL A 115 -1.75 1.89 -11.36
C VAL A 115 -1.39 2.66 -10.09
N LEU A 116 -0.11 2.64 -9.71
CA LEU A 116 0.42 3.25 -8.50
C LEU A 116 1.33 4.40 -8.87
N LEU A 117 1.00 5.61 -8.41
CA LEU A 117 1.77 6.82 -8.71
C LEU A 117 2.35 7.45 -7.44
N ALA A 118 3.49 8.08 -7.60
CA ALA A 118 4.08 8.98 -6.61
C ALA A 118 3.29 10.30 -6.57
N ASP A 119 3.10 10.87 -5.37
CA ASP A 119 2.50 12.20 -5.21
C ASP A 119 3.47 13.30 -5.66
N ASN A 120 4.77 13.07 -5.49
CA ASN A 120 5.81 13.97 -5.96
C ASN A 120 6.18 13.64 -7.42
N ALA A 121 5.74 14.49 -8.33
CA ALA A 121 6.01 14.32 -9.76
C ALA A 121 7.51 14.42 -10.10
N ASP A 122 8.28 15.22 -9.35
CA ASP A 122 9.71 15.44 -9.61
C ASP A 122 10.55 14.18 -9.35
N THR A 123 10.16 13.38 -8.35
CA THR A 123 10.81 12.07 -8.09
C THR A 123 10.35 10.98 -9.05
N ALA A 124 9.22 11.17 -9.72
CA ALA A 124 8.71 10.23 -10.72
C ALA A 124 9.63 10.12 -11.96
N VAL A 125 10.47 11.12 -12.20
CA VAL A 125 11.50 11.10 -13.25
C VAL A 125 12.53 9.98 -12.99
N ALA A 126 12.68 9.55 -11.75
CA ALA A 126 13.61 8.47 -11.37
C ALA A 126 13.08 7.05 -11.65
N GLY A 127 11.90 6.89 -12.28
CA GLY A 127 11.38 5.55 -12.62
C GLY A 127 10.85 4.76 -11.42
N ASP A 128 10.32 5.43 -10.40
CA ASP A 128 9.96 4.85 -9.11
C ASP A 128 8.45 4.64 -8.91
N ASP A 129 7.67 4.55 -10.01
CA ASP A 129 6.24 4.27 -9.97
C ASP A 129 5.72 3.62 -11.29
N SER A 130 4.40 3.50 -11.45
CA SER A 130 3.78 2.88 -12.63
C SER A 130 4.10 3.57 -13.97
N ARG A 131 4.63 4.80 -13.96
CA ARG A 131 5.15 5.43 -15.18
C ARG A 131 6.34 4.67 -15.77
N ALA A 132 7.08 3.95 -14.92
CA ALA A 132 8.20 3.09 -15.34
C ALA A 132 7.85 1.61 -15.31
N TRP A 133 7.08 1.15 -14.30
CA TRP A 133 6.83 -0.27 -14.09
C TRP A 133 5.59 -0.80 -14.80
N GLY A 134 4.69 0.08 -15.21
CA GLY A 134 3.39 -0.29 -15.74
C GLY A 134 2.44 -0.76 -14.64
N TYR A 135 1.66 -1.80 -14.95
CA TYR A 135 0.68 -2.35 -14.00
C TYR A 135 1.34 -3.10 -12.85
N VAL A 136 0.84 -2.87 -11.64
CA VAL A 136 1.27 -3.58 -10.42
C VAL A 136 0.16 -4.56 -10.03
N PRO A 137 0.47 -5.84 -9.81
CA PRO A 137 -0.53 -6.81 -9.35
C PRO A 137 -1.11 -6.43 -7.99
N GLN A 138 -2.42 -6.53 -7.82
CA GLN A 138 -3.09 -6.23 -6.56
C GLN A 138 -2.60 -7.10 -5.40
N CYS A 139 -2.18 -8.33 -5.66
CA CYS A 139 -1.60 -9.23 -4.66
C CYS A 139 -0.25 -8.75 -4.11
N ALA A 140 0.41 -7.78 -4.78
CA ALA A 140 1.64 -7.15 -4.28
C ALA A 140 1.38 -6.19 -3.11
N VAL A 141 0.13 -5.78 -2.87
CA VAL A 141 -0.27 -4.88 -1.79
C VAL A 141 -0.18 -5.60 -0.45
N VAL A 142 0.59 -5.04 0.48
CA VAL A 142 0.76 -5.53 1.85
C VAL A 142 -0.33 -4.95 2.77
N GLY A 143 -0.76 -3.72 2.51
CA GLY A 143 -1.80 -3.05 3.28
C GLY A 143 -2.07 -1.62 2.82
N MET A 144 -3.07 -1.00 3.44
CA MET A 144 -3.48 0.38 3.19
C MET A 144 -3.07 1.28 4.34
N VAL A 145 -2.61 2.49 4.03
CA VAL A 145 -2.32 3.52 5.03
C VAL A 145 -3.64 4.04 5.59
N VAL A 146 -3.81 3.93 6.91
CA VAL A 146 -5.02 4.40 7.62
C VAL A 146 -4.75 5.65 8.45
N SER A 147 -3.50 5.88 8.85
CA SER A 147 -3.11 7.07 9.59
C SER A 147 -1.62 7.35 9.42
N CYS A 148 -1.23 8.59 9.66
CA CYS A 148 0.17 9.03 9.70
C CYS A 148 0.44 9.68 11.06
N ALA A 149 1.41 9.16 11.79
CA ALA A 149 1.93 9.78 13.00
C ALA A 149 3.16 10.62 12.62
N GLY A 150 2.98 11.93 12.55
CA GLY A 150 4.01 12.91 12.16
C GLY A 150 3.35 14.09 11.48
N ARG A 151 3.77 15.31 11.77
CA ARG A 151 3.14 16.56 11.30
C ARG A 151 2.86 16.54 9.80
N GLY A 152 1.58 16.57 9.44
CA GLY A 152 1.13 16.96 8.11
C GLY A 152 0.26 15.93 7.40
N ILE A 153 -0.98 15.72 7.86
CA ILE A 153 -2.07 15.40 6.94
C ILE A 153 -2.93 16.65 6.90
N ARG A 154 -2.87 17.39 5.81
CA ARG A 154 -4.03 18.15 5.35
C ARG A 154 -4.73 17.25 4.34
N THR A 155 -5.79 16.65 4.76
CA THR A 155 -6.89 16.23 3.89
C THR A 155 -7.72 17.47 3.69
N ASP A 156 -7.40 18.30 2.71
CA ASP A 156 -8.37 19.27 2.20
C ASP A 156 -9.24 18.54 1.17
N PRO A 157 -10.58 18.80 1.21
CA PRO A 157 -11.60 18.13 0.40
C PRO A 157 -11.47 18.41 -1.08
#